data_689c849261bf5586f63e3959570a4cd2
#
_entry.id   689c849261bf5586f63e3959570a4cd2
#
_cell.length_a   1.000
_cell.length_b   1.000
_cell.length_c   1.000
_cell.angle_alpha   90.00
_cell.angle_beta   90.00
_cell.angle_gamma   90.00
#
_symmetry.space_group_name_H-M   'P 1'
#
loop_
_entity.id
_entity.type
_entity.pdbx_description
1 polymer ?
#
loop_
_entity_poly.entity_id
_entity_poly.type
_entity_poly.pdbx_seq_one_letter_code
_entity_poly.pdbx_strand_id
1 'polypeptide(L)' 'MATKKPTAADDGVYRVIDVIGTSPVSWEEAAKNAVETAGGSLRDMRIAEVARLDVKIEGGKVVAYRARVSLSFKYDA' A
#
# COMPACT_ATOMS: atom_id res chain seq x y z
N MET A 1 -19.13 2.93 26.44
CA MET A 1 -18.88 2.43 26.04
C MET A 1 -18.77 1.82 25.42
N ALA A 2 -19.03 1.61 25.39
CA ALA A 2 -19.04 0.77 24.90
C ALA A 2 -18.44 0.37 24.35
N THR A 3 -18.35 0.06 24.34
CA THR A 3 -17.80 -0.33 23.62
C THR A 3 -18.02 -1.36 22.94
N LYS A 4 -18.51 -1.22 22.23
CA LYS A 4 -18.74 -2.24 21.45
C LYS A 4 -17.53 -2.97 21.14
N LYS A 5 -17.62 -4.19 21.18
CA LYS A 5 -16.50 -5.00 21.01
C LYS A 5 -16.10 -5.07 19.57
N PRO A 6 -14.92 -4.75 19.21
CA PRO A 6 -14.52 -4.88 17.82
C PRO A 6 -14.48 -6.34 17.43
N THR A 7 -14.48 -6.58 16.14
CA THR A 7 -14.33 -7.92 15.65
C THR A 7 -12.92 -8.40 15.94
N ALA A 8 -12.72 -9.69 15.78
CA ALA A 8 -11.39 -10.25 16.00
C ALA A 8 -10.37 -9.59 15.08
N ALA A 9 -10.77 -9.18 13.88
CA ALA A 9 -9.86 -8.53 12.96
C ALA A 9 -9.39 -7.20 13.53
N ASP A 10 -10.26 -6.53 14.29
CA ASP A 10 -9.91 -5.24 14.87
C ASP A 10 -9.09 -5.38 16.12
N ASP A 11 -9.12 -6.56 16.73
CA ASP A 11 -8.33 -6.81 17.93
C ASP A 11 -6.93 -7.31 17.62
N GLY A 12 -6.65 -7.58 16.37
CA GLY A 12 -5.43 -8.25 16.02
C GLY A 12 -4.26 -7.30 15.90
N VAL A 13 -3.14 -7.89 15.56
CA VAL A 13 -1.90 -7.19 15.33
C VAL A 13 -1.63 -7.24 13.83
N TYR A 14 -1.10 -6.17 13.29
CA TYR A 14 -0.82 -6.06 11.86
C TYR A 14 0.66 -5.90 11.64
N ARG A 15 1.11 -6.43 10.53
CA ARG A 15 2.46 -6.16 10.04
C ARG A 15 2.35 -5.15 8.92
N VAL A 16 3.39 -4.35 8.78
CA VAL A 16 3.40 -3.31 7.76
C VAL A 16 4.69 -3.42 6.97
N ILE A 17 4.57 -3.36 5.65
CA ILE A 17 5.73 -3.23 4.79
C ILE A 17 5.49 -2.08 3.84
N ASP A 18 6.57 -1.47 3.38
CA ASP A 18 6.51 -0.38 2.42
C ASP A 18 6.96 -0.88 1.06
N VAL A 19 6.22 -0.51 0.05
CA VAL A 19 6.61 -0.80 -1.33
C VAL A 19 6.43 0.46 -2.15
N ILE A 20 7.08 0.52 -3.29
CA ILE A 20 6.89 1.63 -4.21
C ILE A 20 6.39 1.07 -5.54
N GLY A 21 5.22 1.56 -5.95
CA GLY A 21 4.70 1.24 -7.26
C GLY A 21 5.00 2.37 -8.23
N THR A 22 5.08 2.04 -9.48
CA THR A 22 5.33 3.03 -10.53
C THR A 22 4.34 2.84 -11.66
N SER A 23 4.09 3.94 -12.38
CA SER A 23 3.22 3.90 -13.54
C SER A 23 3.58 5.08 -14.44
N PRO A 24 3.60 4.90 -15.74
CA PRO A 24 3.76 6.04 -16.65
C PRO A 24 2.47 6.84 -16.81
N VAL A 25 1.38 6.39 -16.22
CA VAL A 25 0.05 6.96 -16.46
C VAL A 25 -0.42 7.84 -15.32
N SER A 26 -0.39 7.34 -14.08
CA SER A 26 -0.95 8.09 -12.96
C SER A 26 -0.46 7.55 -11.63
N TRP A 27 -0.64 8.36 -10.57
CA TRP A 27 -0.34 7.92 -9.21
C TRP A 27 -1.31 6.84 -8.76
N GLU A 28 -2.58 6.96 -9.16
CA GLU A 28 -3.56 5.93 -8.81
C GLU A 28 -3.15 4.59 -9.35
N GLU A 29 -2.70 4.56 -10.60
CA GLU A 29 -2.24 3.31 -11.17
C GLU A 29 -0.96 2.83 -10.51
N ALA A 30 -0.08 3.76 -10.13
CA ALA A 30 1.15 3.38 -9.41
C ALA A 30 0.81 2.70 -8.10
N ALA A 31 -0.13 3.27 -7.34
CA ALA A 31 -0.54 2.68 -6.07
C ALA A 31 -1.20 1.32 -6.28
N LYS A 32 -2.05 1.22 -7.28
CA LYS A 32 -2.72 -0.04 -7.59
C LYS A 32 -1.70 -1.10 -7.96
N ASN A 33 -0.70 -0.74 -8.77
CA ASN A 33 0.35 -1.67 -9.16
C ASN A 33 1.12 -2.18 -7.95
N ALA A 34 1.40 -1.28 -7.00
CA ALA A 34 2.10 -1.68 -5.78
C ALA A 34 1.30 -2.71 -5.01
N VAL A 35 0.01 -2.44 -4.82
CA VAL A 35 -0.86 -3.32 -4.04
C VAL A 35 -1.01 -4.67 -4.73
N GLU A 36 -1.28 -4.66 -6.02
CA GLU A 36 -1.59 -5.91 -6.71
C GLU A 36 -0.36 -6.77 -6.90
N THR A 37 0.80 -6.15 -7.15
CA THR A 37 2.02 -6.91 -7.29
C THR A 37 2.45 -7.51 -5.95
N ALA A 38 2.40 -6.72 -4.89
CA ALA A 38 2.74 -7.23 -3.56
C ALA A 38 1.73 -8.27 -3.11
N GLY A 39 0.45 -8.06 -3.45
CA GLY A 39 -0.60 -8.99 -3.07
C GLY A 39 -0.42 -10.37 -3.65
N GLY A 40 0.34 -10.50 -4.73
CA GLY A 40 0.60 -11.80 -5.30
C GLY A 40 1.42 -12.71 -4.40
N SER A 41 2.15 -12.13 -3.45
CA SER A 41 3.00 -12.91 -2.55
C SER A 41 2.66 -12.71 -1.08
N LEU A 42 1.71 -11.83 -0.77
CA LEU A 42 1.33 -11.55 0.61
C LEU A 42 -0.11 -11.98 0.84
N ARG A 43 -0.40 -12.43 2.06
CA ARG A 43 -1.73 -12.88 2.42
C ARG A 43 -2.35 -11.90 3.39
N ASP A 44 -3.67 -11.86 3.39
CA ASP A 44 -4.44 -11.07 4.37
C ASP A 44 -4.08 -9.61 4.36
N MET A 45 -3.80 -9.07 3.18
CA MET A 45 -3.61 -7.64 3.04
C MET A 45 -4.96 -6.96 3.25
N ARG A 46 -4.99 -5.96 4.14
CA ARG A 46 -6.23 -5.34 4.53
C ARG A 46 -6.26 -3.86 4.20
N ILE A 47 -5.15 -3.17 4.39
CA ILE A 47 -5.11 -1.72 4.25
C ILE A 47 -3.86 -1.36 3.49
N ALA A 48 -4.00 -0.42 2.58
CA ALA A 48 -2.87 0.14 1.85
C ALA A 48 -2.97 1.65 2.01
N GLU A 49 -1.97 2.22 2.64
CA GLU A 49 -1.92 3.66 2.84
C GLU A 49 -0.95 4.26 1.85
N VAL A 50 -1.40 5.23 1.07
CA VAL A 50 -0.51 5.94 0.16
C VAL A 50 0.23 6.98 0.98
N ALA A 51 1.48 6.71 1.25
CA ALA A 51 2.26 7.53 2.17
C ALA A 51 2.92 8.71 1.47
N ARG A 52 3.37 8.53 0.24
CA ARG A 52 4.05 9.59 -0.50
C ARG A 52 3.83 9.40 -1.99
N LEU A 53 3.83 10.53 -2.68
CA LEU A 53 3.75 10.55 -4.14
C LEU A 53 4.93 11.34 -4.66
N ASP A 54 5.57 10.82 -5.71
CA ASP A 54 6.64 11.56 -6.35
C ASP A 54 6.69 11.16 -7.82
N VAL A 55 7.63 11.72 -8.55
CA VAL A 55 7.76 11.43 -9.96
C VAL A 55 9.23 11.17 -10.29
N LYS A 56 9.41 10.34 -11.30
CA LYS A 56 10.73 10.08 -11.83
C LYS A 56 10.96 11.03 -13.01
N ILE A 57 12.13 11.65 -13.04
CA ILE A 57 12.45 12.65 -14.06
C ILE A 57 13.65 12.17 -14.85
N GLU A 58 13.56 12.26 -16.16
CA GLU A 58 14.68 11.98 -17.05
C GLU A 58 14.72 13.06 -18.11
N GLY A 59 15.88 13.66 -18.30
CA GLY A 59 16.02 14.70 -19.29
C GLY A 59 15.10 15.88 -19.04
N GLY A 60 14.80 16.19 -17.78
CA GLY A 60 13.94 17.30 -17.44
C GLY A 60 12.46 17.02 -17.63
N LYS A 61 12.10 15.78 -17.89
CA LYS A 61 10.70 15.42 -18.13
C LYS A 61 10.27 14.34 -17.17
N VAL A 62 8.99 14.40 -16.77
CA VAL A 62 8.41 13.38 -15.92
C VAL A 62 8.17 12.14 -16.79
N VAL A 63 8.77 11.03 -16.41
CA VAL A 63 8.64 9.79 -17.15
C VAL A 63 7.85 8.73 -16.39
N ALA A 64 7.64 8.92 -15.10
CA ALA A 64 6.83 7.97 -14.33
C ALA A 64 6.32 8.64 -13.07
N TYR A 65 5.17 8.16 -12.62
CA TYR A 65 4.59 8.53 -11.35
C TYR A 65 4.88 7.41 -10.37
N ARG A 66 5.23 7.75 -9.13
CA ARG A 66 5.56 6.74 -8.14
C ARG A 66 4.74 6.97 -6.88
N ALA A 67 4.29 5.89 -6.28
CA ALA A 67 3.54 5.95 -5.03
C ALA A 67 4.22 5.03 -4.02
N ARG A 68 4.59 5.60 -2.87
CA ARG A 68 5.07 4.79 -1.75
C ARG A 68 3.85 4.38 -0.96
N VAL A 69 3.66 3.09 -0.79
CA VAL A 69 2.47 2.55 -0.17
C VAL A 69 2.88 1.68 1.00
N SER A 70 2.27 1.94 2.15
CA SER A 70 2.45 1.11 3.34
C SER A 70 1.33 0.10 3.35
N LEU A 71 1.69 -1.18 3.26
CA LEU A 71 0.72 -2.26 3.22
C LEU A 71 0.61 -2.89 4.59
N SER A 72 -0.62 -2.97 5.10
CA SER A 72 -0.89 -3.61 6.38
C SER A 72 -1.59 -4.92 6.13
N PHE A 73 -1.12 -5.96 6.78
CA PHE A 73 -1.77 -7.25 6.68
C PHE A 73 -1.77 -7.91 8.04
N LYS A 74 -2.78 -8.74 8.26
CA LYS A 74 -2.99 -9.32 9.55
C LYS A 74 -1.84 -10.22 9.91
N TYR A 75 -1.35 -10.05 11.12
CA TYR A 75 -0.26 -10.87 11.62
C TYR A 75 -0.84 -12.12 12.25
N ASP A 76 -0.44 -13.26 11.72
CA ASP A 76 -0.87 -14.55 12.29
C ASP A 76 0.22 -15.03 13.21
N ALA A 77 -0.12 -15.09 14.44
CA ALA A 77 0.85 -15.56 15.44
C ALA A 77 0.86 -17.06 15.56
#